data_21178f33350195662c21d71857857b6f
#
_entry.id   21178f33350195662c21d71857857b6f
#
_cell.length_a   1.000
_cell.length_b   1.000
_cell.length_c   1.000
_cell.angle_alpha   90.00
_cell.angle_beta   90.00
_cell.angle_gamma   90.00
#
_symmetry.space_group_name_H-M   'P 1'
#
loop_
_entity.id
_entity.type
_entity.pdbx_description
1 polymer ?
#
loop_
_entity_poly.entity_id
_entity_poly.type
_entity_poly.pdbx_seq_one_letter_code
_entity_poly.pdbx_strand_id
1 'polypeptide(L)'
;MCARPSDKKIQDGPYDLPEERLQNLVELLEGYGRPFMLTSLKTASKLGLLRRIVLICLKNTRGMVYLQKHTESAPLYAGLWDVSAIGSVFAGESPEDAAERELFQQLGIRGAKLKAMGTLPYTDSRGASLSATFFLAGPSSWRPQRDESRSVDGMFVDQQELEGLALHQQEMLTPELIWAVQAGWIFRKAGGPFLAG
;
A
#
# COMPACT_ATOMS: atom_id res chain seq x y z
N MET A 1 -51.93 5.93 6.07
CA MET A 1 -50.78 6.86 6.23
C MET A 1 -49.52 6.01 6.13
N CYS A 2 -48.91 5.94 4.93
CA CYS A 2 -47.66 5.23 4.71
C CYS A 2 -46.50 6.20 4.87
N ALA A 3 -45.61 5.92 5.83
CA ALA A 3 -44.38 6.65 6.01
C ALA A 3 -43.43 6.38 4.82
N ARG A 4 -42.93 7.41 4.18
CA ARG A 4 -41.89 7.34 3.15
C ARG A 4 -40.57 6.94 3.81
N PRO A 5 -39.73 6.10 3.17
CA PRO A 5 -38.37 5.85 3.66
C PRO A 5 -37.57 7.15 3.57
N SER A 6 -36.84 7.44 4.63
CA SER A 6 -35.93 8.58 4.74
C SER A 6 -34.86 8.53 3.65
N ASP A 7 -34.81 9.56 2.83
CA ASP A 7 -33.71 9.86 1.90
C ASP A 7 -32.39 9.97 2.69
N LYS A 8 -31.59 8.90 2.67
CA LYS A 8 -30.19 9.02 2.99
C LYS A 8 -29.58 9.87 1.90
N LYS A 9 -29.17 11.10 2.22
CA LYS A 9 -28.27 11.89 1.38
C LYS A 9 -27.02 11.05 1.09
N ILE A 10 -26.88 10.64 -0.15
CA ILE A 10 -25.63 10.13 -0.70
C ILE A 10 -24.66 11.31 -0.56
N GLN A 11 -23.59 11.14 0.22
CA GLN A 11 -22.51 12.11 0.24
C GLN A 11 -21.86 12.07 -1.14
N ASP A 12 -22.02 13.18 -1.85
CA ASP A 12 -21.39 13.41 -3.15
C ASP A 12 -19.86 13.36 -2.95
N GLY A 13 -19.23 12.25 -3.37
CA GLY A 13 -17.78 12.17 -3.50
C GLY A 13 -17.29 13.19 -4.54
N PRO A 14 -15.97 13.42 -4.68
CA PRO A 14 -15.40 14.41 -5.61
C PRO A 14 -15.75 14.13 -7.09
N TYR A 15 -16.35 13.00 -7.36
CA TYR A 15 -16.78 12.59 -8.71
C TYR A 15 -18.26 12.22 -8.69
N ASP A 16 -19.01 12.71 -9.65
CA ASP A 16 -20.44 12.37 -9.88
C ASP A 16 -20.58 10.97 -10.52
N LEU A 17 -20.01 9.96 -9.84
CA LEU A 17 -20.03 8.56 -10.24
C LEU A 17 -20.40 7.67 -9.04
N PRO A 18 -21.20 6.59 -9.26
CA PRO A 18 -21.47 5.61 -8.22
C PRO A 18 -20.17 4.98 -7.68
N GLU A 19 -20.10 4.75 -6.37
CA GLU A 19 -18.93 4.12 -5.70
C GLU A 19 -18.48 2.83 -6.38
N GLU A 20 -19.42 1.99 -6.84
CA GLU A 20 -19.11 0.76 -7.56
C GLU A 20 -18.30 0.98 -8.84
N ARG A 21 -18.46 2.14 -9.49
CA ARG A 21 -17.69 2.52 -10.69
C ARG A 21 -16.31 3.06 -10.34
N LEU A 22 -16.13 3.61 -9.15
CA LEU A 22 -14.85 4.15 -8.70
C LEU A 22 -13.86 3.06 -8.26
N GLN A 23 -14.35 1.88 -7.86
CA GLN A 23 -13.55 0.79 -7.28
C GLN A 23 -12.44 0.19 -8.18
N ASN A 24 -12.36 0.57 -9.45
CA ASN A 24 -11.30 0.14 -10.37
C ASN A 24 -10.72 1.32 -11.16
N LEU A 25 -11.13 2.53 -10.83
CA LEU A 25 -10.57 3.74 -11.41
C LEU A 25 -9.49 4.30 -10.50
N VAL A 26 -8.46 4.84 -11.10
CA VAL A 26 -7.39 5.55 -10.43
C VAL A 26 -7.28 6.96 -10.99
N GLU A 27 -6.85 7.89 -10.17
CA GLU A 27 -6.51 9.23 -10.57
C GLU A 27 -5.10 9.24 -11.17
N LEU A 28 -4.99 9.74 -12.40
CA LEU A 28 -3.71 10.08 -12.99
C LEU A 28 -3.26 11.45 -12.48
N LEU A 29 -1.98 11.54 -12.17
CA LEU A 29 -1.39 12.74 -11.59
C LEU A 29 -0.53 13.46 -12.62
N GLU A 30 -0.58 14.79 -12.60
CA GLU A 30 0.44 15.62 -13.25
C GLU A 30 1.68 15.77 -12.34
N GLY A 31 2.76 16.33 -12.87
CA GLY A 31 4.09 16.36 -12.24
C GLY A 31 4.18 16.85 -10.79
N TYR A 32 3.19 17.56 -10.28
CA TYR A 32 3.09 18.02 -8.88
C TYR A 32 2.09 17.23 -8.03
N GLY A 33 1.67 16.05 -8.51
CA GLY A 33 0.78 15.17 -7.76
C GLY A 33 -0.69 15.58 -7.76
N ARG A 34 -1.10 16.53 -8.62
CA ARG A 34 -2.51 16.92 -8.79
C ARG A 34 -3.23 15.95 -9.71
N PRO A 35 -4.44 15.45 -9.32
CA PRO A 35 -5.26 14.66 -10.22
C PRO A 35 -5.74 15.49 -11.41
N PHE A 36 -5.68 14.91 -12.62
CA PHE A 36 -6.17 15.57 -13.83
C PHE A 36 -7.07 14.66 -14.70
N MET A 37 -7.04 13.35 -14.50
CA MET A 37 -7.80 12.39 -15.29
C MET A 37 -8.10 11.13 -14.50
N LEU A 38 -9.23 10.50 -14.80
CA LEU A 38 -9.57 9.15 -14.32
C LEU A 38 -9.32 8.12 -15.41
N THR A 39 -8.76 6.97 -15.02
CA THR A 39 -8.64 5.81 -15.92
C THR A 39 -8.72 4.51 -15.14
N SER A 40 -8.91 3.37 -15.82
CA SER A 40 -8.88 2.09 -15.15
C SER A 40 -7.48 1.77 -14.62
N LEU A 41 -7.39 1.11 -13.46
CA LEU A 41 -6.12 0.64 -12.91
C LEU A 41 -5.35 -0.22 -13.93
N LYS A 42 -6.07 -1.07 -14.69
CA LYS A 42 -5.48 -1.90 -15.75
C LYS A 42 -4.80 -1.05 -16.84
N THR A 43 -5.45 0.02 -17.29
CA THR A 43 -4.89 0.93 -18.30
C THR A 43 -3.71 1.69 -17.75
N ALA A 44 -3.84 2.27 -16.54
CA ALA A 44 -2.76 3.01 -15.88
C ALA A 44 -1.51 2.14 -15.69
N SER A 45 -1.70 0.89 -15.24
CA SER A 45 -0.60 -0.07 -15.02
C SER A 45 0.06 -0.49 -16.35
N LYS A 46 -0.74 -0.76 -17.39
CA LYS A 46 -0.21 -1.15 -18.71
C LYS A 46 0.62 -0.06 -19.37
N LEU A 47 0.24 1.19 -19.18
CA LEU A 47 0.89 2.35 -19.80
C LEU A 47 1.92 3.04 -18.89
N GLY A 48 2.16 2.53 -17.67
CA GLY A 48 3.12 3.12 -16.72
C GLY A 48 2.75 4.53 -16.24
N LEU A 49 1.44 4.85 -16.23
CA LEU A 49 0.98 6.22 -15.93
C LEU A 49 1.10 6.54 -14.44
N LEU A 50 1.49 7.78 -14.14
CA LEU A 50 1.68 8.27 -12.78
C LEU A 50 0.36 8.25 -11.98
N ARG A 51 0.36 7.50 -10.89
CA ARG A 51 -0.77 7.33 -9.97
C ARG A 51 -0.30 7.14 -8.53
N ARG A 52 -1.24 7.18 -7.59
CA ARG A 52 -0.95 6.95 -6.16
C ARG A 52 -0.98 5.47 -5.81
N ILE A 53 -0.04 5.08 -4.94
CA ILE A 53 -0.05 3.79 -4.25
C ILE A 53 0.20 3.98 -2.76
N VAL A 54 -0.16 2.98 -1.98
CA VAL A 54 0.17 2.90 -0.55
C VAL A 54 1.01 1.66 -0.27
N LEU A 55 2.01 1.80 0.58
CA LEU A 55 2.81 0.72 1.15
C LEU A 55 2.61 0.72 2.66
N ILE A 56 2.29 -0.41 3.23
CA ILE A 56 1.99 -0.54 4.65
C ILE A 56 2.89 -1.58 5.30
N CYS A 57 3.57 -1.21 6.38
CA CYS A 57 4.26 -2.14 7.27
C CYS A 57 3.52 -2.28 8.59
N LEU A 58 3.07 -3.49 8.87
CA LEU A 58 2.43 -3.86 10.13
C LEU A 58 3.50 -4.16 11.18
N LYS A 59 3.48 -3.42 12.29
CA LYS A 59 4.35 -3.65 13.45
C LYS A 59 3.63 -4.38 14.57
N ASN A 60 4.30 -5.39 15.16
CA ASN A 60 3.82 -6.01 16.38
C ASN A 60 4.34 -5.24 17.64
N THR A 61 3.88 -5.67 18.81
CA THR A 61 4.27 -5.06 20.11
C THR A 61 5.75 -5.24 20.46
N ARG A 62 6.46 -6.15 19.78
CA ARG A 62 7.91 -6.34 19.91
C ARG A 62 8.72 -5.49 18.92
N GLY A 63 8.05 -4.68 18.10
CA GLY A 63 8.69 -3.83 17.10
C GLY A 63 9.08 -4.54 15.81
N MET A 64 8.78 -5.83 15.67
CA MET A 64 9.02 -6.59 14.44
C MET A 64 7.98 -6.21 13.39
N VAL A 65 8.35 -6.25 12.10
CA VAL A 65 7.45 -5.99 10.97
C VAL A 65 7.03 -7.28 10.29
N TYR A 66 5.79 -7.31 9.80
CA TYR A 66 5.25 -8.43 9.06
C TYR A 66 5.58 -8.30 7.57
N LEU A 67 6.12 -9.37 6.99
CA LEU A 67 6.32 -9.51 5.55
C LEU A 67 5.37 -10.57 5.00
N GLN A 68 4.96 -10.40 3.73
CA GLN A 68 4.20 -11.40 2.98
C GLN A 68 5.05 -11.98 1.85
N LYS A 69 4.93 -13.27 1.58
CA LYS A 69 5.52 -13.92 0.42
C LYS A 69 4.48 -14.10 -0.67
N HIS A 70 4.71 -13.55 -1.85
CA HIS A 70 3.83 -13.75 -3.00
C HIS A 70 3.72 -15.22 -3.40
N THR A 71 2.57 -15.60 -4.00
CA THR A 71 2.40 -16.94 -4.58
C THR A 71 3.33 -17.13 -5.78
N GLU A 72 3.69 -18.38 -6.08
CA GLU A 72 4.48 -18.71 -7.29
C GLU A 72 3.71 -18.40 -8.59
N SER A 73 2.38 -18.30 -8.50
CA SER A 73 1.51 -17.93 -9.62
C SER A 73 1.23 -16.42 -9.72
N ALA A 74 1.82 -15.60 -8.84
CA ALA A 74 1.62 -14.15 -8.89
C ALA A 74 2.10 -13.58 -10.23
N PRO A 75 1.32 -12.69 -10.86
CA PRO A 75 1.68 -12.12 -12.17
C PRO A 75 2.89 -11.19 -12.09
N LEU A 76 3.25 -10.76 -10.89
CA LEU A 76 4.40 -9.92 -10.60
C LEU A 76 5.03 -10.37 -9.29
N TYR A 77 6.36 -10.45 -9.27
CA TYR A 77 7.16 -10.79 -8.07
C TYR A 77 6.83 -12.17 -7.47
N ALA A 78 6.53 -13.16 -8.33
CA ALA A 78 6.26 -14.55 -7.90
C ALA A 78 7.32 -15.06 -6.93
N GLY A 79 6.89 -15.57 -5.76
CA GLY A 79 7.76 -16.13 -4.75
C GLY A 79 8.61 -15.13 -3.95
N LEU A 80 8.49 -13.81 -4.19
CA LEU A 80 9.26 -12.81 -3.46
C LEU A 80 8.53 -12.35 -2.18
N TRP A 81 9.33 -11.90 -1.22
CA TRP A 81 8.85 -11.25 0.01
C TRP A 81 8.58 -9.77 -0.23
N ASP A 82 7.48 -9.28 0.32
CA ASP A 82 7.00 -7.91 0.18
C ASP A 82 6.63 -7.29 1.54
N VAL A 83 6.35 -5.98 1.52
CA VAL A 83 5.76 -5.27 2.66
C VAL A 83 4.46 -5.93 3.11
N SER A 84 3.96 -5.56 4.29
CA SER A 84 2.77 -6.20 4.88
C SER A 84 1.52 -6.08 4.02
N ALA A 85 1.32 -4.94 3.37
CA ALA A 85 0.29 -4.73 2.35
C ALA A 85 0.71 -3.62 1.39
N ILE A 86 0.28 -3.73 0.13
CA ILE A 86 0.53 -2.73 -0.90
C ILE A 86 -0.68 -2.64 -1.84
N GLY A 87 -1.02 -1.45 -2.30
CA GLY A 87 -2.11 -1.30 -3.25
C GLY A 87 -2.23 0.08 -3.87
N SER A 88 -3.11 0.19 -4.86
CA SER A 88 -3.43 1.45 -5.51
C SER A 88 -4.46 2.24 -4.72
N VAL A 89 -4.35 3.57 -4.75
CA VAL A 89 -5.39 4.48 -4.26
C VAL A 89 -6.41 4.64 -5.37
N PHE A 90 -7.67 4.27 -5.12
CA PHE A 90 -8.73 4.43 -6.10
C PHE A 90 -9.25 5.86 -6.15
N ALA A 91 -10.00 6.18 -7.20
CA ALA A 91 -10.55 7.50 -7.40
C ALA A 91 -11.51 7.88 -6.25
N GLY A 92 -11.29 9.06 -5.67
CA GLY A 92 -12.06 9.56 -4.52
C GLY A 92 -11.64 8.99 -3.16
N GLU A 93 -10.71 8.05 -3.14
CA GLU A 93 -10.17 7.45 -1.91
C GLU A 93 -9.01 8.31 -1.37
N SER A 94 -8.93 8.47 -0.05
CA SER A 94 -7.70 9.01 0.56
C SER A 94 -6.63 7.92 0.63
N PRO A 95 -5.33 8.26 0.72
CA PRO A 95 -4.29 7.27 0.97
C PRO A 95 -4.52 6.45 2.25
N GLU A 96 -5.09 7.06 3.29
CA GLU A 96 -5.46 6.42 4.56
C GLU A 96 -6.54 5.35 4.35
N ASP A 97 -7.62 5.68 3.63
CA ASP A 97 -8.70 4.75 3.32
C ASP A 97 -8.20 3.58 2.48
N ALA A 98 -7.34 3.87 1.48
CA ALA A 98 -6.68 2.85 0.69
C ALA A 98 -5.82 1.91 1.55
N ALA A 99 -5.06 2.45 2.51
CA ALA A 99 -4.24 1.65 3.41
C ALA A 99 -5.09 0.77 4.33
N GLU A 100 -6.20 1.28 4.88
CA GLU A 100 -7.15 0.49 5.68
C GLU A 100 -7.79 -0.63 4.85
N ARG A 101 -8.21 -0.34 3.63
CA ARG A 101 -8.78 -1.30 2.70
C ARG A 101 -7.79 -2.42 2.37
N GLU A 102 -6.55 -2.06 2.03
CA GLU A 102 -5.53 -3.05 1.68
C GLU A 102 -5.14 -3.93 2.88
N LEU A 103 -5.00 -3.36 4.09
CA LEU A 103 -4.78 -4.15 5.30
C LEU A 103 -5.90 -5.15 5.56
N PHE A 104 -7.15 -4.72 5.35
CA PHE A 104 -8.29 -5.62 5.52
C PHE A 104 -8.31 -6.71 4.45
N GLN A 105 -8.14 -6.35 3.17
CA GLN A 105 -8.21 -7.29 2.06
C GLN A 105 -7.08 -8.32 2.09
N GLN A 106 -5.86 -7.90 2.46
CA GLN A 106 -4.69 -8.78 2.41
C GLN A 106 -4.41 -9.51 3.73
N LEU A 107 -4.76 -8.92 4.88
CA LEU A 107 -4.40 -9.45 6.21
C LEU A 107 -5.59 -9.61 7.16
N GLY A 108 -6.81 -9.28 6.75
CA GLY A 108 -8.01 -9.36 7.60
C GLY A 108 -8.02 -8.34 8.75
N ILE A 109 -7.13 -7.33 8.73
CA ILE A 109 -6.97 -6.37 9.83
C ILE A 109 -7.85 -5.14 9.60
N ARG A 110 -8.66 -4.79 10.62
CA ARG A 110 -9.50 -3.60 10.66
C ARG A 110 -9.14 -2.69 11.83
N GLY A 111 -9.34 -1.38 11.65
CA GLY A 111 -9.15 -0.39 12.72
C GLY A 111 -7.69 -0.28 13.18
N ALA A 112 -6.75 -0.54 12.30
CA ALA A 112 -5.34 -0.35 12.58
C ALA A 112 -5.02 1.13 12.79
N LYS A 113 -4.24 1.45 13.82
CA LYS A 113 -3.70 2.81 13.95
C LYS A 113 -2.62 3.02 12.90
N LEU A 114 -2.98 3.74 11.84
CA LEU A 114 -2.07 4.10 10.77
C LEU A 114 -1.30 5.39 11.11
N LYS A 115 -0.02 5.38 10.80
CA LYS A 115 0.84 6.55 10.85
C LYS A 115 1.48 6.75 9.48
N ALA A 116 1.06 7.80 8.77
CA ALA A 116 1.73 8.21 7.55
C ALA A 116 3.18 8.64 7.85
N MET A 117 4.13 8.11 7.10
CA MET A 117 5.56 8.39 7.24
C MET A 117 6.03 9.40 6.21
N GLY A 118 5.37 9.46 5.06
CA GLY A 118 5.64 10.38 3.98
C GLY A 118 5.19 9.84 2.62
N THR A 119 5.29 10.70 1.61
CA THR A 119 5.00 10.37 0.22
C THR A 119 6.22 10.72 -0.64
N LEU A 120 6.70 9.78 -1.44
CA LEU A 120 7.84 9.98 -2.34
C LEU A 120 7.51 9.43 -3.74
N PRO A 121 8.15 10.01 -4.79
CA PRO A 121 8.13 9.39 -6.10
C PRO A 121 8.85 8.05 -6.07
N TYR A 122 8.27 7.06 -6.75
CA TYR A 122 8.83 5.74 -6.93
C TYR A 122 8.66 5.31 -8.39
N THR A 123 9.65 4.63 -8.93
CA THR A 123 9.54 4.01 -10.26
C THR A 123 9.63 2.51 -10.09
N ASP A 124 8.58 1.78 -10.48
CA ASP A 124 8.55 0.32 -10.37
C ASP A 124 9.50 -0.36 -11.38
N SER A 125 9.70 -1.66 -11.23
CA SER A 125 10.60 -2.45 -12.09
C SER A 125 10.21 -2.46 -13.58
N ARG A 126 9.00 -2.03 -13.91
CA ARG A 126 8.49 -1.91 -15.30
C ARG A 126 8.61 -0.48 -15.84
N GLY A 127 9.18 0.44 -15.05
CA GLY A 127 9.32 1.85 -15.42
C GLY A 127 8.05 2.69 -15.20
N ALA A 128 7.04 2.18 -14.49
CA ALA A 128 5.87 2.97 -14.16
C ALA A 128 6.19 3.96 -13.03
N SER A 129 5.82 5.23 -13.25
CA SER A 129 5.95 6.27 -12.23
C SER A 129 4.80 6.18 -11.23
N LEU A 130 5.12 6.25 -9.95
CA LEU A 130 4.17 6.11 -8.84
C LEU A 130 4.44 7.19 -7.78
N SER A 131 3.36 7.70 -7.17
CA SER A 131 3.41 8.52 -5.96
C SER A 131 3.11 7.59 -4.79
N ALA A 132 4.13 7.17 -4.06
CA ALA A 132 4.04 6.14 -3.03
C ALA A 132 3.95 6.77 -1.64
N THR A 133 2.83 6.55 -0.95
CA THR A 133 2.64 6.92 0.46
C THR A 133 2.91 5.72 1.35
N PHE A 134 3.82 5.88 2.30
CA PHE A 134 4.20 4.83 3.23
C PHE A 134 3.53 4.99 4.58
N PHE A 135 2.97 3.87 5.10
CA PHE A 135 2.31 3.81 6.40
C PHE A 135 2.96 2.78 7.32
N LEU A 136 3.07 3.13 8.59
CA LEU A 136 3.27 2.18 9.67
C LEU A 136 1.94 1.91 10.36
N ALA A 137 1.56 0.64 10.47
CA ALA A 137 0.38 0.16 11.18
C ALA A 137 0.79 -0.47 12.51
N GLY A 138 0.18 -0.03 13.61
CA GLY A 138 0.51 -0.54 14.94
C GLY A 138 1.35 0.43 15.80
N PRO A 139 2.01 -0.06 16.89
CA PRO A 139 2.19 -1.48 17.27
C PRO A 139 0.93 -2.16 17.80
N SER A 140 0.79 -3.46 17.51
CA SER A 140 -0.37 -4.26 17.94
C SER A 140 -0.05 -5.75 18.07
N SER A 141 -0.95 -6.47 18.73
CA SER A 141 -0.93 -7.93 18.85
C SER A 141 -1.77 -8.64 17.78
N TRP A 142 -2.12 -7.99 16.70
CA TRP A 142 -2.89 -8.60 15.61
C TRP A 142 -2.19 -9.85 15.07
N ARG A 143 -3.02 -10.80 14.68
CA ARG A 143 -2.60 -11.99 13.95
C ARG A 143 -3.06 -11.83 12.51
N PRO A 144 -2.15 -11.55 11.57
CA PRO A 144 -2.51 -11.43 10.16
C PRO A 144 -3.19 -12.70 9.65
N GLN A 145 -4.32 -12.54 8.99
CA GLN A 145 -5.00 -13.61 8.25
C GLN A 145 -4.76 -13.33 6.77
N ARG A 146 -3.78 -14.05 6.21
CA ARG A 146 -3.38 -13.86 4.82
C ARG A 146 -4.50 -14.20 3.85
N ASP A 147 -4.59 -13.45 2.77
CA ASP A 147 -5.32 -13.89 1.58
C ASP A 147 -4.46 -14.94 0.84
N GLU A 148 -4.82 -16.22 0.97
CA GLU A 148 -4.08 -17.34 0.39
C GLU A 148 -4.04 -17.31 -1.14
N SER A 149 -4.93 -16.56 -1.79
CA SER A 149 -4.88 -16.34 -3.24
C SER A 149 -3.72 -15.41 -3.67
N ARG A 150 -3.19 -14.61 -2.75
CA ARG A 150 -2.14 -13.63 -2.99
C ARG A 150 -0.81 -13.99 -2.35
N SER A 151 -0.84 -14.64 -1.18
CA SER A 151 0.33 -14.89 -0.36
C SER A 151 0.37 -16.32 0.16
N VAL A 152 1.49 -17.01 -0.07
CA VAL A 152 1.72 -18.39 0.39
C VAL A 152 2.28 -18.45 1.80
N ASP A 153 2.98 -17.39 2.25
CA ASP A 153 3.64 -17.35 3.55
C ASP A 153 3.66 -15.95 4.15
N GLY A 154 3.96 -15.84 5.43
CA GLY A 154 4.11 -14.59 6.13
C GLY A 154 4.91 -14.75 7.42
N MET A 155 5.80 -13.81 7.67
CA MET A 155 6.68 -13.84 8.85
C MET A 155 6.85 -12.46 9.47
N PHE A 156 7.12 -12.44 10.77
CA PHE A 156 7.60 -11.24 11.45
C PHE A 156 9.12 -11.27 11.48
N VAL A 157 9.73 -10.16 11.06
CA VAL A 157 11.19 -9.96 11.07
C VAL A 157 11.54 -8.73 11.93
N ASP A 158 12.67 -8.80 12.61
CA ASP A 158 13.24 -7.63 13.28
C ASP A 158 14.09 -6.79 12.31
N GLN A 159 14.63 -5.69 12.85
CA GLN A 159 15.43 -4.76 12.04
C GLN A 159 16.68 -5.43 11.47
N GLN A 160 17.38 -6.23 12.28
CA GLN A 160 18.64 -6.85 11.91
C GLN A 160 18.42 -7.94 10.84
N GLU A 161 17.36 -8.73 11.00
CA GLU A 161 16.95 -9.74 10.02
C GLU A 161 16.60 -9.10 8.68
N LEU A 162 15.78 -8.03 8.68
CA LEU A 162 15.36 -7.37 7.44
C LEU A 162 16.52 -6.65 6.75
N GLU A 163 17.41 -5.97 7.50
CA GLU A 163 18.60 -5.34 6.95
C GLU A 163 19.56 -6.40 6.36
N GLY A 164 19.69 -7.57 7.01
CA GLY A 164 20.46 -8.70 6.52
C GLY A 164 19.90 -9.27 5.21
N LEU A 165 18.58 -9.47 5.13
CA LEU A 165 17.92 -9.89 3.89
C LEU A 165 18.13 -8.86 2.77
N ALA A 166 17.94 -7.58 3.04
CA ALA A 166 18.11 -6.51 2.05
C ALA A 166 19.58 -6.32 1.60
N LEU A 167 20.56 -6.76 2.39
CA LEU A 167 21.97 -6.66 2.03
C LEU A 167 22.48 -7.89 1.28
N HIS A 168 22.04 -9.09 1.65
CA HIS A 168 22.64 -10.34 1.21
C HIS A 168 21.73 -11.23 0.35
N GLN A 169 20.40 -10.94 0.32
CA GLN A 169 19.40 -11.79 -0.36
C GLN A 169 18.35 -10.93 -1.07
N GLN A 170 18.80 -9.87 -1.75
CA GLN A 170 17.90 -8.92 -2.43
C GLN A 170 17.01 -9.59 -3.48
N GLU A 171 17.48 -10.67 -4.10
CA GLU A 171 16.73 -11.46 -5.08
C GLU A 171 15.49 -12.14 -4.51
N MET A 172 15.39 -12.25 -3.18
CA MET A 172 14.21 -12.78 -2.49
C MET A 172 13.18 -11.70 -2.14
N LEU A 173 13.48 -10.42 -2.35
CA LEU A 173 12.66 -9.27 -1.93
C LEU A 173 12.09 -8.54 -3.13
N THR A 174 10.88 -7.98 -2.97
CA THR A 174 10.34 -7.07 -3.98
C THR A 174 11.14 -5.77 -4.03
N PRO A 175 11.23 -5.10 -5.20
CA PRO A 175 11.87 -3.79 -5.31
C PRO A 175 11.26 -2.76 -4.37
N GLU A 176 9.95 -2.83 -4.12
CA GLU A 176 9.21 -1.97 -3.20
C GLU A 176 9.67 -2.13 -1.76
N LEU A 177 9.89 -3.38 -1.31
CA LEU A 177 10.41 -3.66 0.03
C LEU A 177 11.85 -3.18 0.17
N ILE A 178 12.71 -3.46 -0.81
CA ILE A 178 14.10 -2.99 -0.83
C ILE A 178 14.13 -1.46 -0.74
N TRP A 179 13.33 -0.79 -1.56
CA TRP A 179 13.24 0.67 -1.56
C TRP A 179 12.77 1.22 -0.20
N ALA A 180 11.76 0.62 0.42
CA ALA A 180 11.26 1.04 1.73
C ALA A 180 12.32 0.87 2.84
N VAL A 181 13.13 -0.19 2.77
CA VAL A 181 14.26 -0.41 3.69
C VAL A 181 15.34 0.66 3.48
N GLN A 182 15.75 0.90 2.24
CA GLN A 182 16.78 1.88 1.89
C GLN A 182 16.37 3.31 2.22
N ALA A 183 15.10 3.65 2.08
CA ALA A 183 14.53 4.93 2.47
C ALA A 183 14.45 5.11 4.01
N GLY A 184 14.71 4.07 4.79
CA GLY A 184 14.70 4.12 6.26
C GLY A 184 13.31 4.26 6.87
N TRP A 185 12.26 3.88 6.15
CA TRP A 185 10.88 4.07 6.61
C TRP A 185 10.38 2.97 7.54
N ILE A 186 10.87 1.74 7.36
CA ILE A 186 10.43 0.58 8.14
C ILE A 186 10.97 0.63 9.56
N PHE A 187 12.29 0.83 9.71
CA PHE A 187 12.95 0.99 10.99
C PHE A 187 13.67 2.34 10.99
N ARG A 188 13.17 3.27 11.76
CA ARG A 188 13.72 4.62 11.82
C ARG A 188 15.11 4.57 12.43
N LYS A 189 16.16 4.89 11.69
CA LYS A 189 17.48 5.18 12.25
C LYS A 189 17.37 6.49 13.03
N ALA A 190 17.73 6.46 14.32
CA ALA A 190 17.87 7.68 15.09
C ALA A 190 18.91 8.58 14.41
N GLY A 191 18.47 9.73 13.84
CA GLY A 191 19.34 10.72 13.21
C GLY A 191 19.51 10.64 11.70
N GLY A 192 18.75 9.81 10.97
CA GLY A 192 18.74 9.84 9.50
C GLY A 192 18.08 11.10 8.94
N PRO A 193 18.65 11.73 7.88
CA PRO A 193 18.11 12.95 7.33
C PRO A 193 16.72 12.71 6.74
N PHE A 194 15.74 13.57 7.11
CA PHE A 194 14.61 13.83 6.24
C PHE A 194 15.18 14.39 4.93
N LEU A 195 15.04 13.69 3.82
CA LEU A 195 15.10 14.35 2.53
C LEU A 195 13.85 15.23 2.46
N ALA A 196 13.98 16.46 2.96
CA ALA A 196 13.03 17.52 2.68
C ALA A 196 13.15 17.83 1.19
N GLY A 197 12.10 17.52 0.43
CA GLY A 197 11.87 18.00 -0.91
C GLY A 197 10.86 19.13 -0.88
#